data_d0adef0678aca59004edd0b419ab0c3d
#
_entry.id   d0adef0678aca59004edd0b419ab0c3d
#
_cell.length_a   1.000
_cell.length_b   1.000
_cell.length_c   1.000
_cell.angle_alpha   90.00
_cell.angle_beta   90.00
_cell.angle_gamma   90.00
#
_symmetry.space_group_name_H-M   'P 1'
#
loop_
_entity.id
_entity.type
_entity.pdbx_description
1 polymer ?
#
loop_
_entity_poly.entity_id
_entity_poly.type
_entity_poly.pdbx_seq_one_letter_code
_entity_poly.pdbx_strand_id
1 'polypeptide(L)'
;MLLQATVYVYEQNQEIQGFIGLNDEYIEGIFVSNEMQSHGIGKALLNYAKNKRNKLFLNVYQKNVRAIAFYQREGFEIQCSDFDEATKEKEYVMEWQQK
;
A
#
# COMPACT_ATOMS: atom_id res chain seq x y z
N MET A 1 10.77 0.84 -22.18
CA MET A 1 9.72 1.67 -21.58
C MET A 1 10.14 2.13 -20.20
N LEU A 2 9.93 3.39 -19.92
CA LEU A 2 10.27 3.92 -18.61
C LEU A 2 9.16 3.63 -17.60
N LEU A 3 9.58 3.21 -16.41
CA LEU A 3 8.65 3.05 -15.31
C LEU A 3 8.29 4.42 -14.76
N GLN A 4 7.01 4.59 -14.44
CA GLN A 4 6.51 5.84 -13.88
C GLN A 4 6.29 5.77 -12.38
N ALA A 5 6.82 4.71 -11.75
CA ALA A 5 6.65 4.54 -10.32
C ALA A 5 7.54 5.51 -9.55
N THR A 6 6.97 6.09 -8.51
CA THR A 6 7.69 6.92 -7.56
C THR A 6 7.80 6.16 -6.25
N VAL A 7 8.99 6.11 -5.68
CA VAL A 7 9.21 5.40 -4.42
C VAL A 7 9.54 6.40 -3.33
N TYR A 8 8.81 6.32 -2.23
CA TYR A 8 9.08 7.11 -1.02
C TYR A 8 9.58 6.16 0.05
N VAL A 9 10.59 6.57 0.78
CA VAL A 9 11.20 5.74 1.81
C VAL A 9 11.01 6.37 3.18
N TYR A 10 10.90 5.53 4.20
CA TYR A 10 10.91 5.93 5.59
C TYR A 10 12.30 5.62 6.15
N GLU A 11 13.02 6.66 6.52
CA GLU A 11 14.38 6.51 7.00
C GLU A 11 14.45 6.94 8.47
N GLN A 12 15.16 6.16 9.28
CA GLN A 12 15.35 6.45 10.68
C GLN A 12 16.73 5.96 11.08
N ASN A 13 17.50 6.81 11.77
CA ASN A 13 18.86 6.48 12.20
C ASN A 13 19.74 6.06 11.02
N GLN A 14 19.57 6.73 9.86
CA GLN A 14 20.34 6.47 8.64
C GLN A 14 20.06 5.10 8.02
N GLU A 15 18.99 4.45 8.43
CA GLU A 15 18.57 3.17 7.84
C GLU A 15 17.17 3.29 7.27
N ILE A 16 16.96 2.65 6.13
CA ILE A 16 15.63 2.60 5.51
C ILE A 16 14.81 1.54 6.22
N GLN A 17 13.70 1.95 6.85
CA GLN A 17 12.84 1.07 7.61
C GLN A 17 11.61 0.62 6.83
N GLY A 18 11.32 1.28 5.73
CA GLY A 18 10.20 0.91 4.89
C GLY A 18 10.13 1.77 3.65
N PHE A 19 9.28 1.37 2.71
CA PHE A 19 9.04 2.17 1.50
C PHE A 19 7.65 1.93 0.97
N ILE A 20 7.18 2.87 0.14
CA ILE A 20 5.95 2.73 -0.61
C ILE A 20 6.23 3.15 -2.05
N GLY A 21 5.79 2.35 -2.99
CA GLY A 21 5.93 2.64 -4.41
C GLY A 21 4.58 3.03 -5.01
N LEU A 22 4.53 4.15 -5.71
CA LEU A 22 3.33 4.64 -6.36
C LEU A 22 3.54 4.71 -7.86
N ASN A 23 2.53 4.26 -8.59
CA ASN A 23 2.43 4.47 -10.03
C ASN A 23 1.15 5.27 -10.21
N ASP A 24 1.31 6.61 -10.30
CA ASP A 24 0.19 7.54 -10.30
C ASP A 24 -0.64 7.36 -9.02
N GLU A 25 -1.89 6.91 -9.11
CA GLU A 25 -2.75 6.69 -7.94
C GLU A 25 -2.69 5.26 -7.41
N TYR A 26 -1.97 4.38 -8.10
CA TYR A 26 -1.90 2.97 -7.74
C TYR A 26 -0.70 2.70 -6.85
N ILE A 27 -0.95 2.03 -5.72
CA ILE A 27 0.13 1.60 -4.83
C ILE A 27 0.67 0.28 -5.35
N GLU A 28 1.90 0.33 -5.89
CA GLU A 28 2.58 -0.86 -6.42
C GLU A 28 3.03 -1.78 -5.31
N GLY A 29 3.41 -1.22 -4.17
CA GLY A 29 3.83 -2.01 -3.04
C GLY A 29 4.14 -1.15 -1.84
N ILE A 30 4.05 -1.74 -0.67
CA ILE A 30 4.42 -1.12 0.58
C ILE A 30 5.19 -2.16 1.41
N PHE A 31 6.31 -1.76 1.94
CA PHE A 31 7.17 -2.64 2.71
C PHE A 31 7.61 -1.96 4.00
N VAL A 32 7.59 -2.71 5.08
CA VAL A 32 8.12 -2.28 6.39
C VAL A 32 9.02 -3.40 6.88
N SER A 33 10.22 -3.08 7.35
CA SER A 33 11.13 -4.10 7.85
C SER A 33 10.49 -4.88 9.00
N ASN A 34 10.85 -6.16 9.14
CA ASN A 34 10.27 -7.01 10.18
C ASN A 34 10.46 -6.42 11.59
N GLU A 35 11.61 -5.81 11.83
CA GLU A 35 11.92 -5.22 13.12
C GLU A 35 11.05 -4.01 13.44
N MET A 36 10.53 -3.35 12.42
CA MET A 36 9.79 -2.10 12.58
C MET A 36 8.30 -2.24 12.32
N GLN A 37 7.82 -3.44 12.07
CA GLN A 37 6.38 -3.66 11.93
C GLN A 37 5.69 -3.35 13.25
N SER A 38 4.49 -2.81 13.18
CA SER A 38 3.70 -2.34 14.33
C SER A 38 4.24 -1.08 15.00
N HIS A 39 5.18 -0.37 14.36
CA HIS A 39 5.70 0.90 14.86
C HIS A 39 5.10 2.11 14.13
N GLY A 40 4.02 1.89 13.38
CA GLY A 40 3.34 2.99 12.70
C GLY A 40 3.98 3.44 11.39
N ILE A 41 4.99 2.73 10.90
CA ILE A 41 5.68 3.13 9.67
C ILE A 41 4.79 2.94 8.46
N GLY A 42 4.04 1.84 8.39
CA GLY A 42 3.08 1.62 7.29
C GLY A 42 2.05 2.73 7.23
N LYS A 43 1.53 3.13 8.38
CA LYS A 43 0.57 4.23 8.46
C LYS A 43 1.20 5.55 8.00
N ALA A 44 2.44 5.82 8.43
CA ALA A 44 3.15 7.03 8.02
C ALA A 44 3.36 7.07 6.52
N LEU A 45 3.74 5.95 5.91
CA LEU A 45 3.92 5.86 4.47
C LEU A 45 2.61 6.09 3.72
N LEU A 46 1.52 5.48 4.19
CA LEU A 46 0.20 5.70 3.58
C LEU A 46 -0.24 7.15 3.72
N ASN A 47 -0.03 7.76 4.88
CA ASN A 47 -0.40 9.17 5.09
C ASN A 47 0.39 10.09 4.18
N TYR A 48 1.66 9.78 3.95
CA TYR A 48 2.46 10.55 3.01
C TYR A 48 1.90 10.46 1.60
N ALA A 49 1.54 9.25 1.16
CA ALA A 49 0.94 9.04 -0.15
C ALA A 49 -0.40 9.77 -0.27
N LYS A 50 -1.21 9.75 0.79
CA LYS A 50 -2.49 10.45 0.82
C LYS A 50 -2.32 11.96 0.65
N ASN A 51 -1.22 12.52 1.15
CA ASN A 51 -0.92 13.94 0.97
C ASN A 51 -0.50 14.26 -0.46
N LYS A 52 -0.07 13.29 -1.22
CA LYS A 52 0.40 13.48 -2.59
C LYS A 52 -0.68 13.20 -3.64
N ARG A 53 -1.75 12.51 -3.25
CA ARG A 53 -2.81 12.10 -4.17
C ARG A 53 -4.16 12.29 -3.51
N ASN A 54 -5.17 12.54 -4.32
CA ASN A 54 -6.56 12.65 -3.84
C ASN A 54 -7.24 11.30 -3.77
N LYS A 55 -6.66 10.30 -4.39
CA LYS A 55 -7.21 8.98 -4.50
C LYS A 55 -6.08 7.98 -4.59
N LEU A 56 -6.24 6.86 -3.95
CA LEU A 56 -5.26 5.77 -4.00
C LEU A 56 -5.99 4.45 -4.13
N PHE A 57 -5.42 3.50 -4.85
CA PHE A 57 -5.95 2.15 -4.89
C PHE A 57 -4.82 1.13 -4.93
N LEU A 58 -5.16 -0.08 -4.54
CA LEU A 58 -4.20 -1.18 -4.43
C LEU A 58 -4.91 -2.50 -4.63
N ASN A 59 -4.11 -3.53 -4.88
CA ASN A 59 -4.58 -4.91 -4.87
C ASN A 59 -3.99 -5.61 -3.65
N VAL A 60 -4.79 -6.48 -3.04
CA VAL A 60 -4.36 -7.27 -1.89
C VAL A 60 -4.96 -8.67 -2.00
N TYR A 61 -4.19 -9.69 -1.67
CA TYR A 61 -4.69 -11.06 -1.71
C TYR A 61 -5.81 -11.23 -0.68
N GLN A 62 -6.89 -11.92 -1.07
CA GLN A 62 -8.04 -12.12 -0.18
C GLN A 62 -7.67 -12.90 1.07
N LYS A 63 -6.68 -13.76 0.98
CA LYS A 63 -6.23 -14.54 2.13
C LYS A 63 -5.38 -13.72 3.11
N ASN A 64 -4.94 -12.54 2.71
CA ASN A 64 -4.13 -11.68 3.57
C ASN A 64 -5.03 -10.82 4.45
N VAL A 65 -5.69 -11.48 5.42
CA VAL A 65 -6.69 -10.84 6.28
C VAL A 65 -6.10 -9.69 7.08
N ARG A 66 -4.86 -9.83 7.53
CA ARG A 66 -4.18 -8.81 8.33
C ARG A 66 -3.96 -7.52 7.54
N ALA A 67 -3.51 -7.67 6.29
CA ALA A 67 -3.29 -6.51 5.43
C ALA A 67 -4.62 -5.82 5.10
N ILE A 68 -5.65 -6.61 4.80
CA ILE A 68 -6.98 -6.06 4.50
C ILE A 68 -7.48 -5.23 5.69
N ALA A 69 -7.36 -5.77 6.90
CA ALA A 69 -7.79 -5.06 8.11
C ALA A 69 -7.00 -3.76 8.30
N PHE A 70 -5.71 -3.80 8.04
CA PHE A 70 -4.87 -2.62 8.12
C PHE A 70 -5.34 -1.53 7.15
N TYR A 71 -5.55 -1.89 5.88
CA TYR A 71 -5.99 -0.91 4.89
C TYR A 71 -7.38 -0.37 5.21
N GLN A 72 -8.28 -1.21 5.72
CA GLN A 72 -9.62 -0.77 6.12
C GLN A 72 -9.54 0.25 7.26
N ARG A 73 -8.66 0.03 8.23
CA ARG A 73 -8.45 1.01 9.31
C ARG A 73 -7.91 2.33 8.79
N GLU A 74 -7.17 2.28 7.67
CA GLU A 74 -6.60 3.48 7.07
C GLU A 74 -7.55 4.14 6.06
N GLY A 75 -8.79 3.67 5.98
CA GLY A 75 -9.82 4.32 5.19
C GLY A 75 -10.00 3.76 3.78
N PHE A 76 -9.37 2.65 3.47
CA PHE A 76 -9.57 1.99 2.18
C PHE A 76 -10.81 1.11 2.24
N GLU A 77 -11.53 1.04 1.12
CA GLU A 77 -12.72 0.22 0.98
C GLU A 77 -12.53 -0.77 -0.15
N ILE A 78 -13.09 -1.97 0.03
CA ILE A 78 -13.05 -3.00 -1.01
C ILE A 78 -14.00 -2.58 -2.13
N GLN A 79 -13.50 -2.49 -3.36
CA GLN A 79 -14.30 -2.10 -4.52
C GLN A 79 -14.76 -3.32 -5.32
N CYS A 80 -13.88 -4.28 -5.53
CA CYS A 80 -14.20 -5.46 -6.31
C CYS A 80 -13.20 -6.57 -6.05
N SER A 81 -13.51 -7.76 -6.57
CA SER A 81 -12.61 -8.91 -6.55
C SER A 81 -11.89 -9.00 -7.89
N ASP A 82 -10.68 -9.52 -7.84
CA ASP A 82 -9.87 -9.75 -9.02
C ASP A 82 -9.16 -11.10 -8.85
N PHE A 83 -8.49 -11.54 -9.90
CA PHE A 83 -7.79 -12.82 -9.89
C PHE A 83 -6.41 -12.64 -10.52
N ASP A 84 -5.39 -13.02 -9.78
CA ASP A 84 -4.01 -12.95 -10.27
C ASP A 84 -3.68 -14.23 -11.03
N GLU A 85 -3.57 -14.13 -12.35
CA GLU A 85 -3.31 -15.27 -13.20
C GLU A 85 -1.95 -15.93 -12.90
N ALA A 86 -0.97 -15.14 -12.52
CA ALA A 86 0.39 -15.64 -12.27
C ALA A 86 0.45 -16.50 -11.01
N THR A 87 -0.22 -16.10 -9.96
CA THR A 87 -0.21 -16.80 -8.67
C THR A 87 -1.41 -17.69 -8.46
N LYS A 88 -2.44 -17.57 -9.31
CA LYS A 88 -3.72 -18.28 -9.17
C LYS A 88 -4.45 -17.91 -7.87
N GLU A 89 -4.21 -16.72 -7.37
CA GLU A 89 -4.79 -16.25 -6.12
C GLU A 89 -5.84 -15.18 -6.38
N LYS A 90 -6.88 -15.15 -5.54
CA LYS A 90 -7.89 -14.11 -5.59
C LYS A 90 -7.41 -12.88 -4.83
N GLU A 91 -7.75 -11.71 -5.36
CA GLU A 91 -7.39 -10.43 -4.77
C GLU A 91 -8.62 -9.57 -4.59
N TYR A 92 -8.49 -8.57 -3.72
CA TYR A 92 -9.42 -7.44 -3.66
C TYR A 92 -8.73 -6.22 -4.24
N VAL A 93 -9.49 -5.40 -4.95
CA VAL A 93 -9.09 -4.04 -5.30
C VAL A 93 -9.67 -3.13 -4.23
N MET A 94 -8.81 -2.37 -3.57
CA MET A 94 -9.24 -1.45 -2.51
C MET A 94 -8.93 -0.03 -2.91
N GLU A 95 -9.77 0.90 -2.47
CA GLU A 95 -9.66 2.31 -2.85
C GLU A 95 -9.84 3.21 -1.64
N TRP A 96 -9.05 4.29 -1.62
CA TRP A 96 -9.19 5.39 -0.70
C TRP A 96 -9.37 6.68 -1.49
N GLN A 97 -10.28 7.54 -1.06
CA GLN A 97 -10.49 8.86 -1.65
C GLN A 97 -10.45 9.92 -0.57
N GLN A 98 -9.86 11.04 -0.90
CA GLN A 98 -9.87 12.20 -0.02
C GLN A 98 -11.28 12.74 0.07
N LYS A 99 -11.71 13.05 1.28
CA LYS A 99 -13.03 13.62 1.53
C LYS A 99 -13.00 15.13 1.57
#